data_a073fb342d0ffb97751c2ae00dcdfa18
#
_entry.id   a073fb342d0ffb97751c2ae00dcdfa18
#
_cell.length_a   1.000
_cell.length_b   1.000
_cell.length_c   1.000
_cell.angle_alpha   90.00
_cell.angle_beta   90.00
_cell.angle_gamma   90.00
#
_symmetry.space_group_name_H-M   'P 1'
#
loop_
_entity.id
_entity.type
_entity.pdbx_description
1 polymer ?
#
loop_
_entity_poly.entity_id
_entity_poly.type
_entity_poly.pdbx_seq_one_letter_code
_entity_poly.pdbx_strand_id
1 'polypeptide(L)'
;MNLSTARSQKRALEVGVRKTFGTKRKHLIRQFLVESGLITSIALLLSVGLIWLSLPWFNEFIGVQLSFSLLDPTIVTGLVAIGLFCTFLAGSYPALYLSSFNPLTTLKMQKVSKGGSAAWIRQGLVIFQFTMAFILICSTFVIYLQIQLVQKRDIGIKKENLVSFPATEELCNASSAVRNELINTGVVENCGFSASPILKSSMRTNPWYWNGKDPEDDAYISFNFVSEGLIDAAGIKLFDGTDIDPAKKNNKGGAGILINETLAKRMGREGRVGGQIGQSPDHKWEIVGIMKDFVFDDFYTLEPASALFFYDPQRTYILFVRLKPDIDTYEAIGRVQTVLRSFTPYHAFEPTFMTDRFDDLFEDEHLVEKLSALFAMLAIFISCLGLLGLSAFSAEQRTKEIGVRKVLGAKIIDILFLLGKAYMILLLISFVIGIPVSLYAANHYLKDYAYRITLGWDIFAGVALLITLIALLTVSFQSLRAALNNPVKSIKTE
;
A
#
# COMPACT_ATOMS: atom_id res chain seq x y z
N MET A 1 4.28 -3.71 -28.21
CA MET A 1 3.71 -4.92 -28.87
C MET A 1 2.41 -4.68 -29.63
N ASN A 2 1.37 -4.09 -29.06
CA ASN A 2 0.07 -3.90 -29.74
C ASN A 2 0.17 -3.13 -31.08
N LEU A 3 0.90 -2.01 -31.11
CA LEU A 3 1.14 -1.22 -32.32
C LEU A 3 2.06 -1.91 -33.33
N SER A 4 3.07 -2.63 -32.86
CA SER A 4 4.00 -3.41 -33.71
C SER A 4 3.26 -4.55 -34.44
N THR A 5 2.38 -5.28 -33.71
CA THR A 5 1.56 -6.34 -34.32
C THR A 5 0.50 -5.79 -35.28
N ALA A 6 -0.04 -4.59 -35.02
CA ALA A 6 -0.99 -3.93 -35.89
C ALA A 6 -0.31 -3.49 -37.25
N ARG A 7 0.88 -2.90 -37.16
CA ARG A 7 1.66 -2.50 -38.35
C ARG A 7 2.16 -3.70 -39.15
N SER A 8 2.39 -4.85 -38.54
CA SER A 8 2.87 -6.04 -39.22
C SER A 8 1.93 -6.55 -40.30
N GLN A 9 0.60 -6.39 -40.15
CA GLN A 9 -0.36 -6.76 -41.19
C GLN A 9 -0.24 -5.91 -42.44
N LYS A 10 0.06 -4.59 -42.34
CA LYS A 10 0.30 -3.72 -43.49
C LYS A 10 1.56 -4.10 -44.27
N ARG A 11 2.58 -4.65 -43.56
CA ARG A 11 3.84 -5.10 -44.15
C ARG A 11 3.79 -6.52 -44.76
N ALA A 12 2.67 -7.24 -44.60
CA ALA A 12 2.53 -8.59 -45.15
C ALA A 12 2.70 -8.61 -46.67
N LEU A 13 2.21 -7.60 -47.39
CA LEU A 13 2.34 -7.47 -48.84
C LEU A 13 3.82 -7.19 -49.22
N GLU A 14 4.49 -6.29 -48.54
CA GLU A 14 5.92 -6.01 -48.71
C GLU A 14 6.78 -7.26 -48.52
N VAL A 15 6.51 -8.03 -47.44
CA VAL A 15 7.20 -9.28 -47.17
C VAL A 15 6.92 -10.34 -48.26
N GLY A 16 5.68 -10.40 -48.74
CA GLY A 16 5.28 -11.26 -49.85
C GLY A 16 6.10 -10.96 -51.12
N VAL A 17 6.19 -9.68 -51.51
CA VAL A 17 6.98 -9.23 -52.67
C VAL A 17 8.46 -9.55 -52.49
N ARG A 18 9.04 -9.27 -51.32
CA ARG A 18 10.47 -9.57 -51.03
C ARG A 18 10.78 -11.06 -51.13
N LYS A 19 9.87 -11.92 -50.69
CA LYS A 19 10.00 -13.37 -50.80
C LYS A 19 9.97 -13.86 -52.24
N THR A 20 9.16 -13.26 -53.10
CA THR A 20 9.15 -13.59 -54.52
C THR A 20 10.48 -13.22 -55.22
N PHE A 21 11.17 -12.20 -54.72
CA PHE A 21 12.53 -11.83 -55.14
C PHE A 21 13.63 -12.65 -54.45
N GLY A 22 13.30 -13.76 -53.74
CA GLY A 22 14.27 -14.71 -53.21
C GLY A 22 14.83 -14.40 -51.82
N THR A 23 14.23 -13.47 -51.07
CA THR A 23 14.69 -13.16 -49.70
C THR A 23 14.47 -14.35 -48.78
N LYS A 24 15.57 -14.84 -48.12
CA LYS A 24 15.53 -15.97 -47.21
C LYS A 24 14.84 -15.60 -45.87
N ARG A 25 14.11 -16.54 -45.31
CA ARG A 25 13.38 -16.38 -44.02
C ARG A 25 14.27 -15.81 -42.90
N LYS A 26 15.53 -16.24 -42.81
CA LYS A 26 16.49 -15.78 -41.79
C LYS A 26 16.78 -14.27 -41.88
N HIS A 27 16.83 -13.71 -43.12
CA HIS A 27 17.07 -12.27 -43.31
C HIS A 27 15.87 -11.44 -42.83
N LEU A 28 14.65 -11.88 -43.06
CA LEU A 28 13.45 -11.20 -42.60
C LEU A 28 13.36 -11.23 -41.08
N ILE A 29 13.65 -12.38 -40.42
CA ILE A 29 13.68 -12.49 -38.97
C ILE A 29 14.70 -11.51 -38.38
N ARG A 30 15.95 -11.51 -38.92
CA ARG A 30 17.00 -10.60 -38.44
C ARG A 30 16.60 -9.13 -38.62
N GLN A 31 15.99 -8.77 -39.72
CA GLN A 31 15.53 -7.40 -39.98
C GLN A 31 14.49 -6.95 -38.96
N PHE A 32 13.45 -7.76 -38.69
CA PHE A 32 12.43 -7.41 -37.71
C PHE A 32 12.96 -7.34 -36.28
N LEU A 33 13.93 -8.22 -35.92
CA LEU A 33 14.58 -8.17 -34.60
C LEU A 33 15.44 -6.92 -34.46
N VAL A 34 16.21 -6.55 -35.50
CA VAL A 34 17.02 -5.32 -35.48
C VAL A 34 16.14 -4.07 -35.39
N GLU A 35 15.04 -4.02 -36.16
CA GLU A 35 14.09 -2.90 -36.10
C GLU A 35 13.45 -2.77 -34.71
N SER A 36 13.04 -3.90 -34.11
CA SER A 36 12.52 -3.92 -32.75
C SER A 36 13.60 -3.53 -31.73
N GLY A 37 14.83 -3.97 -31.91
CA GLY A 37 15.97 -3.62 -31.09
C GLY A 37 16.27 -2.12 -31.09
N LEU A 38 16.25 -1.49 -32.28
CA LEU A 38 16.44 -0.04 -32.39
C LEU A 38 15.35 0.74 -31.66
N ILE A 39 14.07 0.36 -31.84
CA ILE A 39 12.95 1.01 -31.15
C ILE A 39 13.07 0.81 -29.64
N THR A 40 13.43 -0.38 -29.19
CA THR A 40 13.63 -0.67 -27.75
C THR A 40 14.81 0.11 -27.18
N SER A 41 15.91 0.25 -27.93
CA SER A 41 17.08 1.04 -27.49
C SER A 41 16.72 2.52 -27.31
N ILE A 42 15.97 3.10 -28.26
CA ILE A 42 15.49 4.48 -28.14
C ILE A 42 14.54 4.61 -26.94
N ALA A 43 13.63 3.65 -26.76
CA ALA A 43 12.72 3.65 -25.63
C ALA A 43 13.46 3.54 -24.28
N LEU A 44 14.53 2.74 -24.19
CA LEU A 44 15.39 2.64 -23.01
C LEU A 44 16.10 3.95 -22.69
N LEU A 45 16.68 4.61 -23.71
CA LEU A 45 17.33 5.91 -23.53
C LEU A 45 16.32 6.96 -23.01
N LEU A 46 15.14 7.00 -23.58
CA LEU A 46 14.06 7.88 -23.09
C LEU A 46 13.63 7.51 -21.67
N SER A 47 13.54 6.22 -21.34
CA SER A 47 13.18 5.75 -20.00
C SER A 47 14.20 6.16 -18.95
N VAL A 48 15.50 6.05 -19.26
CA VAL A 48 16.59 6.52 -18.40
C VAL A 48 16.47 8.03 -18.14
N GLY A 49 16.22 8.81 -19.18
CA GLY A 49 16.00 10.24 -19.04
C GLY A 49 14.78 10.58 -18.19
N LEU A 50 13.66 9.84 -18.36
CA LEU A 50 12.45 10.02 -17.56
C LEU A 50 12.69 9.63 -16.09
N ILE A 51 13.40 8.52 -15.83
CA ILE A 51 13.77 8.11 -14.46
C ILE A 51 14.57 9.23 -13.80
N TRP A 52 15.61 9.73 -14.48
CA TRP A 52 16.46 10.79 -13.92
C TRP A 52 15.66 12.07 -13.60
N LEU A 53 14.71 12.42 -14.46
CA LEU A 53 13.86 13.61 -14.27
C LEU A 53 12.82 13.42 -13.17
N SER A 54 12.24 12.22 -13.05
CA SER A 54 11.17 11.93 -12.08
C SER A 54 11.69 11.51 -10.70
N LEU A 55 12.95 11.09 -10.58
CA LEU A 55 13.54 10.55 -9.36
C LEU A 55 13.45 11.51 -8.15
N PRO A 56 13.74 12.82 -8.25
CA PRO A 56 13.61 13.74 -7.12
C PRO A 56 12.17 13.80 -6.59
N TRP A 57 11.20 13.95 -7.49
CA TRP A 57 9.79 13.95 -7.13
C TRP A 57 9.34 12.60 -6.54
N PHE A 58 9.84 11.51 -7.12
CA PHE A 58 9.52 10.15 -6.62
C PHE A 58 10.06 9.93 -5.20
N ASN A 59 11.30 10.34 -4.93
CA ASN A 59 11.92 10.25 -3.61
C ASN A 59 11.14 11.07 -2.56
N GLU A 60 10.72 12.29 -2.91
CA GLU A 60 9.88 13.11 -2.05
C GLU A 60 8.51 12.46 -1.78
N PHE A 61 7.89 11.90 -2.83
CA PHE A 61 6.58 11.25 -2.73
C PHE A 61 6.58 10.02 -1.83
N ILE A 62 7.61 9.16 -1.94
CA ILE A 62 7.70 7.91 -1.13
C ILE A 62 8.40 8.12 0.21
N GLY A 63 9.09 9.24 0.43
CA GLY A 63 9.86 9.52 1.65
C GLY A 63 11.19 8.76 1.75
N VAL A 64 11.65 8.10 0.67
CA VAL A 64 12.88 7.29 0.65
C VAL A 64 13.85 7.86 -0.37
N GLN A 65 15.13 7.97 -0.02
CA GLN A 65 16.17 8.45 -0.93
C GLN A 65 16.72 7.30 -1.78
N LEU A 66 16.15 7.11 -2.95
CA LEU A 66 16.68 6.19 -3.96
C LEU A 66 17.72 6.91 -4.82
N SER A 67 18.84 6.25 -5.12
CA SER A 67 19.85 6.72 -6.06
C SER A 67 19.82 5.90 -7.34
N PHE A 68 19.88 6.56 -8.50
CA PHE A 68 19.98 5.92 -9.79
C PHE A 68 21.31 6.30 -10.44
N SER A 69 22.23 5.34 -10.57
CA SER A 69 23.55 5.54 -11.15
C SER A 69 23.79 4.56 -12.28
N LEU A 70 24.12 5.07 -13.46
CA LEU A 70 24.56 4.25 -14.61
C LEU A 70 25.96 3.66 -14.41
N LEU A 71 26.66 3.99 -13.34
CA LEU A 71 27.94 3.38 -12.96
C LEU A 71 27.74 2.08 -12.16
N ASP A 72 26.52 1.83 -11.67
CA ASP A 72 26.20 0.58 -10.97
C ASP A 72 26.00 -0.57 -11.98
N PRO A 73 26.86 -1.61 -11.96
CA PRO A 73 26.73 -2.75 -12.86
C PRO A 73 25.39 -3.47 -12.76
N THR A 74 24.75 -3.46 -11.60
CA THR A 74 23.47 -4.11 -11.35
C THR A 74 22.36 -3.42 -12.15
N ILE A 75 22.35 -2.09 -12.13
CA ILE A 75 21.38 -1.26 -12.87
C ILE A 75 21.60 -1.45 -14.38
N VAL A 76 22.85 -1.39 -14.84
CA VAL A 76 23.18 -1.54 -16.26
C VAL A 76 22.80 -2.93 -16.78
N THR A 77 23.15 -4.00 -16.04
CA THR A 77 22.80 -5.37 -16.42
C THR A 77 21.28 -5.57 -16.43
N GLY A 78 20.55 -5.00 -15.46
CA GLY A 78 19.09 -5.00 -15.43
C GLY A 78 18.48 -4.30 -16.66
N LEU A 79 18.96 -3.11 -17.01
CA LEU A 79 18.51 -2.37 -18.20
C LEU A 79 18.77 -3.14 -19.49
N VAL A 80 19.95 -3.74 -19.64
CA VAL A 80 20.30 -4.56 -20.80
C VAL A 80 19.41 -5.81 -20.87
N ALA A 81 19.19 -6.49 -19.76
CA ALA A 81 18.30 -7.66 -19.70
C ALA A 81 16.86 -7.32 -20.09
N ILE A 82 16.31 -6.23 -19.55
CA ILE A 82 14.98 -5.73 -19.92
C ILE A 82 14.94 -5.36 -21.40
N GLY A 83 15.96 -4.68 -21.92
CA GLY A 83 16.05 -4.31 -23.31
C GLY A 83 16.06 -5.50 -24.26
N LEU A 84 16.85 -6.52 -23.97
CA LEU A 84 16.90 -7.77 -24.74
C LEU A 84 15.57 -8.51 -24.67
N PHE A 85 14.98 -8.61 -23.48
CA PHE A 85 13.68 -9.24 -23.29
C PHE A 85 12.56 -8.53 -24.07
N CYS A 86 12.48 -7.21 -23.99
CA CYS A 86 11.52 -6.41 -24.74
C CYS A 86 11.73 -6.52 -26.26
N THR A 87 12.98 -6.50 -26.72
CA THR A 87 13.34 -6.69 -28.14
C THR A 87 12.86 -8.04 -28.65
N PHE A 88 13.13 -9.09 -27.85
CA PHE A 88 12.72 -10.45 -28.20
C PHE A 88 11.19 -10.57 -28.23
N LEU A 89 10.47 -10.09 -27.21
CA LEU A 89 9.00 -10.13 -27.17
C LEU A 89 8.36 -9.30 -28.28
N ALA A 90 8.85 -8.08 -28.54
CA ALA A 90 8.27 -7.20 -29.56
C ALA A 90 8.59 -7.64 -30.97
N GLY A 91 9.78 -8.21 -31.19
CA GLY A 91 10.28 -8.61 -32.51
C GLY A 91 9.96 -10.04 -32.91
N SER A 92 9.86 -10.97 -31.95
CA SER A 92 9.66 -12.41 -32.23
C SER A 92 8.33 -12.66 -32.98
N TYR A 93 7.24 -12.04 -32.56
CA TYR A 93 5.96 -12.25 -33.18
C TYR A 93 5.90 -11.76 -34.65
N PRO A 94 6.22 -10.50 -35.00
CA PRO A 94 6.31 -10.07 -36.38
C PRO A 94 7.28 -10.92 -37.22
N ALA A 95 8.44 -11.23 -36.64
CA ALA A 95 9.48 -12.01 -37.29
C ALA A 95 9.01 -13.43 -37.64
N LEU A 96 8.41 -14.15 -36.71
CA LEU A 96 7.96 -15.53 -36.92
C LEU A 96 6.70 -15.60 -37.79
N TYR A 97 5.71 -14.72 -37.49
CA TYR A 97 4.43 -14.71 -38.21
C TYR A 97 4.56 -14.26 -39.68
N LEU A 98 5.18 -13.10 -39.94
CA LEU A 98 5.34 -12.60 -41.30
C LEU A 98 6.30 -13.45 -42.13
N SER A 99 7.34 -14.01 -41.50
CA SER A 99 8.28 -14.88 -42.16
C SER A 99 7.67 -16.23 -42.58
N SER A 100 6.53 -16.63 -42.01
CA SER A 100 5.84 -17.88 -42.36
C SER A 100 4.85 -17.75 -43.53
N PHE A 101 4.51 -16.53 -43.98
CA PHE A 101 3.55 -16.34 -45.09
C PHE A 101 4.03 -16.96 -46.39
N ASN A 102 3.08 -17.61 -47.11
CA ASN A 102 3.29 -18.12 -48.45
C ASN A 102 3.09 -16.99 -49.49
N PRO A 103 4.05 -16.69 -50.35
CA PRO A 103 3.97 -15.61 -51.33
C PRO A 103 2.72 -15.70 -52.27
N LEU A 104 2.34 -16.92 -52.63
CA LEU A 104 1.22 -17.16 -53.58
C LEU A 104 -0.15 -16.75 -52.99
N THR A 105 -0.36 -16.95 -51.69
CA THR A 105 -1.60 -16.57 -51.01
C THR A 105 -1.68 -15.07 -50.72
N THR A 106 -0.52 -14.43 -50.53
CA THR A 106 -0.41 -13.00 -50.19
C THR A 106 -0.64 -12.12 -51.44
N LEU A 107 -0.15 -12.56 -52.63
CA LEU A 107 -0.31 -11.84 -53.89
C LEU A 107 -1.71 -11.99 -54.53
N LYS A 108 -2.43 -13.10 -54.27
CA LYS A 108 -3.79 -13.33 -54.79
C LYS A 108 -4.89 -12.52 -54.09
N MET A 109 -4.55 -11.56 -53.18
CA MET A 109 -5.52 -10.77 -52.38
C MET A 109 -6.66 -11.60 -51.78
N GLN A 110 -6.52 -12.91 -51.72
CA GLN A 110 -7.46 -13.73 -50.95
C GLN A 110 -7.39 -13.28 -49.53
N LYS A 111 -8.54 -12.81 -49.00
CA LYS A 111 -8.72 -12.33 -47.63
C LYS A 111 -7.92 -13.22 -46.71
N VAL A 112 -6.75 -12.74 -46.24
CA VAL A 112 -6.04 -13.36 -45.13
C VAL A 112 -7.07 -13.52 -44.03
N SER A 113 -7.37 -14.77 -43.74
CA SER A 113 -8.45 -15.23 -42.87
C SER A 113 -8.74 -14.25 -41.72
N LYS A 114 -10.00 -13.83 -41.59
CA LYS A 114 -10.52 -12.89 -40.58
C LYS A 114 -10.28 -13.30 -39.12
N GLY A 115 -9.52 -14.35 -38.85
CA GLY A 115 -9.27 -14.96 -37.57
C GLY A 115 -7.82 -15.40 -37.33
N GLY A 116 -6.82 -14.76 -37.97
CA GLY A 116 -5.42 -15.15 -37.81
C GLY A 116 -4.91 -14.99 -36.37
N SER A 117 -3.92 -15.81 -36.00
CA SER A 117 -3.24 -15.83 -34.67
C SER A 117 -2.84 -14.45 -34.13
N ALA A 118 -2.63 -13.47 -35.01
CA ALA A 118 -2.36 -12.07 -34.66
C ALA A 118 -3.47 -11.39 -33.86
N ALA A 119 -4.74 -11.67 -34.19
CA ALA A 119 -5.87 -11.08 -33.46
C ALA A 119 -5.97 -11.61 -32.05
N TRP A 120 -5.76 -12.91 -31.87
CA TRP A 120 -5.79 -13.56 -30.55
C TRP A 120 -4.68 -13.05 -29.63
N ILE A 121 -3.46 -12.87 -30.13
CA ILE A 121 -2.33 -12.36 -29.32
C ILE A 121 -2.60 -10.93 -28.87
N ARG A 122 -3.12 -10.07 -29.74
CA ARG A 122 -3.49 -8.70 -29.39
C ARG A 122 -4.59 -8.65 -28.34
N GLN A 123 -5.64 -9.47 -28.52
CA GLN A 123 -6.74 -9.58 -27.57
C GLN A 123 -6.24 -10.10 -26.22
N GLY A 124 -5.38 -11.13 -26.23
CA GLY A 124 -4.76 -11.66 -25.01
C GLY A 124 -3.91 -10.64 -24.28
N LEU A 125 -3.14 -9.80 -24.98
CA LEU A 125 -2.37 -8.72 -24.39
C LEU A 125 -3.27 -7.66 -23.72
N VAL A 126 -4.39 -7.31 -24.35
CA VAL A 126 -5.35 -6.36 -23.77
C VAL A 126 -6.00 -6.96 -22.54
N ILE A 127 -6.45 -8.22 -22.61
CA ILE A 127 -7.00 -8.94 -21.45
C ILE A 127 -5.99 -8.93 -20.31
N PHE A 128 -4.74 -9.30 -20.58
CA PHE A 128 -3.68 -9.30 -19.57
C PHE A 128 -3.47 -7.91 -18.96
N GLN A 129 -3.39 -6.84 -19.78
CA GLN A 129 -3.20 -5.48 -19.31
C GLN A 129 -4.33 -5.01 -18.40
N PHE A 130 -5.59 -5.24 -18.80
CA PHE A 130 -6.75 -4.85 -17.98
C PHE A 130 -6.92 -5.73 -16.74
N THR A 131 -6.57 -7.01 -16.81
CA THR A 131 -6.54 -7.89 -15.64
C THR A 131 -5.52 -7.41 -14.62
N MET A 132 -4.30 -7.08 -15.05
CA MET A 132 -3.27 -6.54 -14.16
C MET A 132 -3.67 -5.19 -13.57
N ALA A 133 -4.24 -4.28 -14.38
CA ALA A 133 -4.75 -3.01 -13.87
C ALA A 133 -5.87 -3.21 -12.84
N PHE A 134 -6.80 -4.13 -13.10
CA PHE A 134 -7.87 -4.47 -12.17
C PHE A 134 -7.33 -4.99 -10.84
N ILE A 135 -6.37 -5.94 -10.88
CA ILE A 135 -5.76 -6.51 -9.68
C ILE A 135 -5.05 -5.40 -8.86
N LEU A 136 -4.25 -4.57 -9.51
CA LEU A 136 -3.52 -3.50 -8.83
C LEU A 136 -4.45 -2.47 -8.19
N ILE A 137 -5.52 -2.05 -8.88
CA ILE A 137 -6.48 -1.11 -8.32
C ILE A 137 -7.23 -1.73 -7.14
N CYS A 138 -7.70 -2.98 -7.26
CA CYS A 138 -8.34 -3.70 -6.16
C CYS A 138 -7.40 -3.81 -4.96
N SER A 139 -6.14 -4.18 -5.17
CA SER A 139 -5.13 -4.27 -4.11
C SER A 139 -4.93 -2.93 -3.41
N THR A 140 -4.81 -1.84 -4.17
CA THR A 140 -4.69 -0.48 -3.61
C THR A 140 -5.89 -0.12 -2.74
N PHE A 141 -7.12 -0.40 -3.22
CA PHE A 141 -8.32 -0.13 -2.44
C PHE A 141 -8.41 -0.97 -1.17
N VAL A 142 -8.04 -2.26 -1.24
CA VAL A 142 -8.02 -3.15 -0.07
C VAL A 142 -7.02 -2.66 0.97
N ILE A 143 -5.80 -2.31 0.56
CA ILE A 143 -4.76 -1.77 1.45
C ILE A 143 -5.25 -0.47 2.10
N TYR A 144 -5.77 0.46 1.32
CA TYR A 144 -6.29 1.74 1.82
C TYR A 144 -7.40 1.55 2.86
N LEU A 145 -8.39 0.71 2.57
CA LEU A 145 -9.50 0.45 3.49
C LEU A 145 -9.03 -0.26 4.76
N GLN A 146 -8.06 -1.18 4.64
CA GLN A 146 -7.48 -1.89 5.76
C GLN A 146 -6.75 -0.94 6.70
N ILE A 147 -5.90 -0.06 6.17
CA ILE A 147 -5.19 0.94 6.97
C ILE A 147 -6.19 1.86 7.68
N GLN A 148 -7.20 2.36 6.96
CA GLN A 148 -8.25 3.19 7.57
C GLN A 148 -9.01 2.48 8.69
N LEU A 149 -9.31 1.18 8.54
CA LEU A 149 -9.96 0.40 9.57
C LEU A 149 -9.11 0.33 10.84
N VAL A 150 -7.81 0.03 10.69
CA VAL A 150 -6.89 -0.11 11.82
C VAL A 150 -6.64 1.23 12.50
N GLN A 151 -6.46 2.32 11.73
CA GLN A 151 -6.24 3.66 12.29
C GLN A 151 -7.45 4.24 13.04
N LYS A 152 -8.67 3.90 12.62
CA LYS A 152 -9.90 4.34 13.28
C LYS A 152 -10.32 3.50 14.47
N ARG A 153 -9.63 2.38 14.70
CA ARG A 153 -9.92 1.50 15.84
C ARG A 153 -9.65 2.23 17.15
N ASP A 154 -10.54 2.04 18.13
CA ASP A 154 -10.24 2.40 19.52
C ASP A 154 -9.11 1.49 20.04
N ILE A 155 -7.95 2.08 20.23
CA ILE A 155 -6.76 1.38 20.73
C ILE A 155 -6.72 1.33 22.25
N GLY A 156 -7.74 1.84 22.94
CA GLY A 156 -7.80 1.93 24.40
C GLY A 156 -6.92 3.04 25.01
N ILE A 157 -6.26 3.84 24.18
CA ILE A 157 -5.43 4.99 24.54
C ILE A 157 -5.94 6.22 23.80
N LYS A 158 -6.04 7.34 24.51
CA LYS A 158 -6.36 8.63 23.89
C LYS A 158 -5.08 9.25 23.33
N LYS A 159 -4.90 9.26 22.01
CA LYS A 159 -3.70 9.80 21.35
C LYS A 159 -3.74 11.33 21.15
N GLU A 160 -4.95 11.91 21.09
CA GLU A 160 -5.14 13.34 20.89
C GLU A 160 -4.58 14.14 22.06
N ASN A 161 -3.87 15.23 21.79
CA ASN A 161 -3.23 16.11 22.79
C ASN A 161 -2.25 15.40 23.74
N LEU A 162 -1.79 14.20 23.41
CA LEU A 162 -0.77 13.48 24.16
C LEU A 162 0.59 13.69 23.48
N VAL A 163 1.52 14.28 24.21
CA VAL A 163 2.87 14.58 23.74
C VAL A 163 3.88 13.86 24.62
N SER A 164 4.92 13.33 24.02
CA SER A 164 6.02 12.70 24.75
C SER A 164 7.31 13.52 24.63
N PHE A 165 8.10 13.50 25.70
CA PHE A 165 9.42 14.10 25.76
C PHE A 165 10.43 13.06 26.25
N PRO A 166 11.70 13.11 25.81
CA PRO A 166 12.75 12.31 26.43
C PRO A 166 12.91 12.74 27.88
N ALA A 167 13.05 11.79 28.79
CA ALA A 167 13.25 12.08 30.21
C ALA A 167 14.67 11.76 30.60
N THR A 168 15.29 12.69 31.36
CA THR A 168 16.61 12.50 31.96
C THR A 168 16.47 11.84 33.33
N GLU A 169 17.58 11.31 33.86
CA GLU A 169 17.61 10.67 35.18
C GLU A 169 17.17 11.64 36.28
N GLU A 170 17.53 12.92 36.17
CA GLU A 170 17.14 13.95 37.16
C GLU A 170 15.62 14.16 37.14
N LEU A 171 14.98 14.20 35.95
CA LEU A 171 13.52 14.28 35.88
C LEU A 171 12.83 13.07 36.44
N CYS A 172 13.37 11.86 36.18
CA CYS A 172 12.81 10.61 36.67
C CYS A 172 12.91 10.50 38.20
N ASN A 173 14.03 10.93 38.77
CA ASN A 173 14.23 10.99 40.22
C ASN A 173 13.32 12.02 40.90
N ALA A 174 12.94 13.08 40.20
CA ALA A 174 12.04 14.13 40.67
C ALA A 174 10.62 14.00 40.11
N SER A 175 10.20 12.83 39.66
CA SER A 175 8.98 12.60 38.87
C SER A 175 7.72 13.22 39.47
N SER A 176 7.48 13.08 40.76
CA SER A 176 6.33 13.67 41.46
C SER A 176 6.40 15.21 41.52
N ALA A 177 7.60 15.78 41.70
CA ALA A 177 7.77 17.22 41.68
C ALA A 177 7.55 17.79 40.28
N VAL A 178 8.13 17.17 39.24
CA VAL A 178 7.94 17.52 37.83
C VAL A 178 6.45 17.47 37.46
N ARG A 179 5.76 16.40 37.87
CA ARG A 179 4.33 16.24 37.63
C ARG A 179 3.52 17.40 38.23
N ASN A 180 3.76 17.71 39.49
CA ASN A 180 3.06 18.80 40.18
C ASN A 180 3.30 20.16 39.52
N GLU A 181 4.55 20.48 39.21
CA GLU A 181 4.91 21.71 38.50
C GLU A 181 4.24 21.82 37.13
N LEU A 182 4.25 20.73 36.35
CA LEU A 182 3.60 20.69 35.03
C LEU A 182 2.10 20.92 35.14
N ILE A 183 1.40 20.30 36.06
CA ILE A 183 -0.04 20.50 36.28
C ILE A 183 -0.31 21.95 36.75
N ASN A 184 0.53 22.52 37.61
CA ASN A 184 0.41 23.90 38.07
C ASN A 184 0.58 24.95 36.99
N THR A 185 1.19 24.62 35.84
CA THR A 185 1.24 25.54 34.66
C THR A 185 -0.16 25.88 34.13
N GLY A 186 -1.16 25.07 34.44
CA GLY A 186 -2.52 25.20 33.94
C GLY A 186 -2.76 24.74 32.51
N VAL A 187 -1.71 24.40 31.73
CA VAL A 187 -1.79 23.92 30.35
C VAL A 187 -1.79 22.38 30.25
N VAL A 188 -1.37 21.69 31.31
CA VAL A 188 -1.29 20.23 31.39
C VAL A 188 -2.50 19.71 32.15
N GLU A 189 -3.17 18.71 31.60
CA GLU A 189 -4.25 17.98 32.26
C GLU A 189 -3.70 16.92 33.21
N ASN A 190 -2.80 16.08 32.71
CA ASN A 190 -2.06 15.09 33.48
C ASN A 190 -0.75 14.70 32.79
N CYS A 191 0.18 14.11 33.53
CA CYS A 191 1.41 13.60 32.96
C CYS A 191 1.95 12.45 33.80
N GLY A 192 2.83 11.64 33.20
CA GLY A 192 3.49 10.54 33.87
C GLY A 192 4.65 9.99 33.05
N PHE A 193 5.53 9.26 33.71
CA PHE A 193 6.73 8.72 33.09
C PHE A 193 6.56 7.24 32.74
N SER A 194 7.26 6.78 31.72
CA SER A 194 7.25 5.42 31.21
C SER A 194 8.66 4.97 30.83
N ALA A 195 8.98 3.70 30.99
CA ALA A 195 10.26 3.14 30.55
C ALA A 195 10.28 2.81 29.05
N SER A 196 9.12 2.60 28.46
CA SER A 196 9.01 2.31 27.02
C SER A 196 7.84 3.09 26.40
N PRO A 197 7.83 3.25 25.09
CA PRO A 197 6.65 3.79 24.40
C PRO A 197 5.39 3.02 24.79
N ILE A 198 4.27 3.72 25.00
CA ILE A 198 2.98 3.09 25.35
C ILE A 198 2.46 2.25 24.18
N LEU A 199 2.73 2.70 22.95
CA LEU A 199 2.51 1.93 21.75
C LEU A 199 3.80 1.22 21.35
N LYS A 200 3.76 -0.10 21.13
CA LYS A 200 4.92 -0.93 20.78
C LYS A 200 5.96 -1.06 21.89
N SER A 201 5.55 -1.64 23.03
CA SER A 201 6.50 -2.01 24.07
C SER A 201 7.44 -3.12 23.59
N SER A 202 8.73 -2.96 23.89
CA SER A 202 9.76 -3.97 23.62
C SER A 202 10.10 -4.84 24.85
N MET A 203 9.52 -4.54 26.00
CA MET A 203 9.81 -5.23 27.25
C MET A 203 8.88 -6.42 27.42
N ARG A 204 9.41 -7.63 27.22
CA ARG A 204 8.71 -8.89 27.46
C ARG A 204 9.59 -9.84 28.25
N THR A 205 9.03 -10.61 29.15
CA THR A 205 9.77 -11.64 29.88
C THR A 205 8.91 -12.85 30.20
N ASN A 206 9.59 -13.93 30.50
CA ASN A 206 9.13 -15.19 31.06
C ASN A 206 10.29 -15.74 31.92
N PRO A 207 10.08 -16.49 33.02
CA PRO A 207 8.79 -16.98 33.53
C PRO A 207 8.09 -16.02 34.49
N TRP A 208 6.75 -16.13 34.56
CA TRP A 208 5.91 -15.51 35.57
C TRP A 208 5.21 -16.56 36.41
N TYR A 209 4.98 -16.25 37.70
CA TYR A 209 4.41 -17.17 38.69
C TYR A 209 3.19 -16.55 39.35
N TRP A 210 2.11 -17.30 39.41
CA TRP A 210 0.92 -17.03 40.22
C TRP A 210 0.31 -18.34 40.69
N ASN A 211 -0.51 -18.32 41.74
CA ASN A 211 -1.11 -19.54 42.28
C ASN A 211 -2.12 -20.11 41.24
N GLY A 212 -1.98 -21.41 40.94
CA GLY A 212 -2.82 -22.08 39.97
C GLY A 212 -2.44 -21.86 38.48
N LYS A 213 -1.27 -21.30 38.21
CA LYS A 213 -0.72 -21.24 36.86
C LYS A 213 -0.50 -22.66 36.30
N ASP A 214 -0.89 -22.90 35.06
CA ASP A 214 -0.55 -24.11 34.33
C ASP A 214 0.97 -24.20 34.16
N PRO A 215 1.62 -25.31 34.56
CA PRO A 215 3.07 -25.49 34.37
C PRO A 215 3.51 -25.42 32.88
N GLU A 216 2.64 -25.74 31.93
CA GLU A 216 2.91 -25.68 30.49
C GLU A 216 2.68 -24.27 29.89
N ASP A 217 2.20 -23.32 30.68
CA ASP A 217 1.97 -21.94 30.22
C ASP A 217 3.27 -21.13 30.20
N ASP A 218 3.94 -21.12 29.05
CA ASP A 218 5.20 -20.38 28.80
C ASP A 218 5.00 -19.01 28.14
N ALA A 219 3.83 -18.42 28.25
CA ALA A 219 3.61 -17.16 27.57
C ALA A 219 4.41 -16.00 28.13
N TYR A 220 4.93 -15.23 27.22
CA TYR A 220 5.57 -13.96 27.51
C TYR A 220 4.53 -12.93 27.92
N ILE A 221 4.83 -12.21 29.00
CA ILE A 221 4.02 -11.09 29.46
C ILE A 221 4.81 -9.81 29.20
N SER A 222 4.16 -8.87 28.55
CA SER A 222 4.71 -7.54 28.32
C SER A 222 4.63 -6.71 29.61
N PHE A 223 5.68 -5.97 29.92
CA PHE A 223 5.70 -5.15 31.13
C PHE A 223 6.27 -3.76 30.88
N ASN A 224 5.98 -2.83 31.77
CA ASN A 224 6.50 -1.48 31.71
C ASN A 224 6.75 -0.96 33.12
N PHE A 225 7.76 -0.08 33.28
CA PHE A 225 7.94 0.71 34.48
C PHE A 225 7.31 2.07 34.30
N VAL A 226 6.55 2.53 35.27
CA VAL A 226 5.74 3.73 35.15
C VAL A 226 5.81 4.57 36.45
N SER A 227 5.50 5.86 36.32
CA SER A 227 5.21 6.72 37.47
C SER A 227 3.69 6.90 37.64
N GLU A 228 3.31 7.52 38.75
CA GLU A 228 1.92 7.97 38.95
C GLU A 228 1.48 8.91 37.83
N GLY A 229 0.18 8.86 37.53
CA GLY A 229 -0.48 9.73 36.56
C GLY A 229 -0.31 9.33 35.07
N LEU A 230 0.50 8.30 34.75
CA LEU A 230 0.66 7.84 33.38
C LEU A 230 -0.66 7.29 32.81
N ILE A 231 -1.38 6.49 33.60
CA ILE A 231 -2.63 5.87 33.18
C ILE A 231 -3.66 6.93 32.76
N ASP A 232 -3.81 7.97 33.59
CA ASP A 232 -4.68 9.09 33.30
C ASP A 232 -4.18 9.90 32.08
N ALA A 233 -2.86 10.17 32.03
CA ALA A 233 -2.27 10.90 30.92
C ALA A 233 -2.46 10.15 29.60
N ALA A 234 -2.31 8.84 29.58
CA ALA A 234 -2.58 7.99 28.42
C ALA A 234 -4.08 7.83 28.12
N GLY A 235 -4.96 8.13 29.07
CA GLY A 235 -6.40 7.92 28.98
C GLY A 235 -6.80 6.46 29.01
N ILE A 236 -5.94 5.60 29.59
CA ILE A 236 -6.21 4.19 29.82
C ILE A 236 -7.26 4.08 30.94
N LYS A 237 -8.34 3.35 30.68
CA LYS A 237 -9.43 3.17 31.63
C LYS A 237 -9.11 2.02 32.59
N LEU A 238 -9.37 2.21 33.87
CA LEU A 238 -9.39 1.12 34.83
C LEU A 238 -10.70 0.32 34.69
N PHE A 239 -10.60 -1.00 34.75
CA PHE A 239 -11.72 -1.92 34.81
C PHE A 239 -12.14 -2.15 36.25
N ASP A 240 -11.16 -2.33 37.17
CA ASP A 240 -11.36 -2.56 38.60
C ASP A 240 -10.17 -2.04 39.40
N GLY A 241 -10.36 -1.72 40.69
CA GLY A 241 -9.32 -1.26 41.59
C GLY A 241 -8.99 0.22 41.44
N THR A 242 -7.73 0.57 41.71
CA THR A 242 -7.20 1.95 41.69
C THR A 242 -5.91 2.03 40.91
N ASP A 243 -5.54 3.23 40.48
CA ASP A 243 -4.19 3.48 39.93
C ASP A 243 -3.13 3.27 41.04
N ILE A 244 -1.88 3.12 40.62
CA ILE A 244 -0.73 2.97 41.53
C ILE A 244 -0.58 4.24 42.36
N ASP A 245 -0.63 4.08 43.66
CA ASP A 245 -0.43 5.17 44.61
C ASP A 245 0.87 4.91 45.40
N PRO A 246 1.94 5.70 45.15
CA PRO A 246 3.21 5.51 45.82
C PRO A 246 3.14 5.72 47.35
N ALA A 247 2.13 6.43 47.83
CA ALA A 247 1.92 6.63 49.28
C ALA A 247 1.31 5.40 49.94
N LYS A 248 0.61 4.54 49.21
CA LYS A 248 0.00 3.30 49.72
C LYS A 248 0.98 2.15 49.57
N LYS A 249 1.84 1.97 50.56
CA LYS A 249 2.67 0.77 50.60
C LYS A 249 1.79 -0.44 50.93
N ASN A 250 1.86 -1.46 50.09
CA ASN A 250 1.21 -2.75 50.38
C ASN A 250 1.88 -3.44 51.56
N ASN A 251 1.31 -4.57 52.04
CA ASN A 251 1.82 -5.33 53.19
C ASN A 251 3.29 -5.82 53.07
N LYS A 252 3.90 -5.66 51.87
CA LYS A 252 5.30 -6.01 51.58
C LYS A 252 6.16 -4.79 51.19
N GLY A 253 5.67 -3.58 51.38
CA GLY A 253 6.44 -2.33 51.22
C GLY A 253 6.54 -1.78 49.81
N GLY A 254 5.86 -2.37 48.80
CA GLY A 254 5.81 -1.90 47.39
C GLY A 254 4.50 -1.19 47.04
N ALA A 255 4.51 -0.39 45.98
CA ALA A 255 3.33 0.37 45.49
C ALA A 255 2.28 -0.48 44.77
N GLY A 256 2.48 -1.79 44.65
CA GLY A 256 1.61 -2.67 43.86
C GLY A 256 1.86 -2.59 42.34
N ILE A 257 1.04 -3.31 41.58
CA ILE A 257 1.13 -3.36 40.12
C ILE A 257 -0.25 -3.25 39.50
N LEU A 258 -0.28 -2.81 38.22
CA LEU A 258 -1.46 -2.88 37.40
C LEU A 258 -1.32 -4.02 36.37
N ILE A 259 -2.41 -4.71 36.09
CA ILE A 259 -2.49 -5.71 35.01
C ILE A 259 -3.62 -5.34 34.05
N ASN A 260 -3.60 -5.87 32.84
CA ASN A 260 -4.72 -5.68 31.93
C ASN A 260 -5.75 -6.82 32.04
N GLU A 261 -6.94 -6.64 31.45
CA GLU A 261 -8.04 -7.62 31.50
C GLU A 261 -7.63 -8.99 30.91
N THR A 262 -6.83 -8.99 29.83
CA THR A 262 -6.34 -10.22 29.22
C THR A 262 -5.46 -11.01 30.18
N LEU A 263 -4.52 -10.37 30.88
CA LEU A 263 -3.71 -11.04 31.89
C LEU A 263 -4.56 -11.49 33.09
N ALA A 264 -5.52 -10.65 33.52
CA ALA A 264 -6.44 -11.01 34.59
C ALA A 264 -7.25 -12.27 34.28
N LYS A 265 -7.81 -12.37 33.07
CA LYS A 265 -8.52 -13.57 32.60
C LYS A 265 -7.62 -14.81 32.58
N ARG A 266 -6.37 -14.63 32.11
CA ARG A 266 -5.38 -15.72 32.06
C ARG A 266 -4.99 -16.24 33.44
N MET A 267 -4.85 -15.35 34.43
CA MET A 267 -4.54 -15.70 35.81
C MET A 267 -5.71 -16.38 36.56
N GLY A 268 -6.91 -16.31 36.01
CA GLY A 268 -8.11 -16.90 36.61
C GLY A 268 -8.42 -16.32 37.99
N ARG A 269 -8.39 -17.15 39.04
CA ARG A 269 -8.73 -16.71 40.42
C ARG A 269 -7.80 -15.63 41.01
N GLU A 270 -6.53 -15.63 40.60
CA GLU A 270 -5.53 -14.65 41.03
C GLU A 270 -5.58 -13.35 40.23
N GLY A 271 -6.26 -13.34 39.08
CA GLY A 271 -6.42 -12.15 38.23
C GLY A 271 -7.45 -11.17 38.73
N ARG A 272 -7.35 -10.76 39.98
CA ARG A 272 -8.23 -9.80 40.67
C ARG A 272 -7.42 -8.83 41.52
N VAL A 273 -8.06 -7.73 41.89
CA VAL A 273 -7.46 -6.82 42.89
C VAL A 273 -7.19 -7.57 44.21
N GLY A 274 -5.99 -7.42 44.73
CA GLY A 274 -5.49 -8.18 45.90
C GLY A 274 -4.85 -9.54 45.52
N GLY A 275 -4.96 -9.99 44.25
CA GLY A 275 -4.21 -11.15 43.76
C GLY A 275 -2.71 -10.88 43.63
N GLN A 276 -1.93 -11.92 43.38
CA GLN A 276 -0.47 -11.81 43.38
C GLN A 276 0.14 -12.46 42.11
N ILE A 277 1.11 -11.77 41.51
CA ILE A 277 1.95 -12.28 40.42
C ILE A 277 3.42 -11.92 40.70
N GLY A 278 4.36 -12.76 40.29
CA GLY A 278 5.78 -12.53 40.51
C GLY A 278 6.69 -13.23 39.51
N GLN A 279 7.99 -12.95 39.56
CA GLN A 279 9.02 -13.64 38.79
C GLN A 279 9.56 -14.90 39.49
N SER A 280 9.25 -15.07 40.77
CA SER A 280 9.53 -16.26 41.53
C SER A 280 8.44 -16.52 42.59
N PRO A 281 8.34 -17.74 43.12
CA PRO A 281 7.38 -18.04 44.20
C PRO A 281 7.49 -17.14 45.43
N ASP A 282 8.70 -16.67 45.72
CA ASP A 282 9.00 -15.84 46.92
C ASP A 282 8.90 -14.34 46.64
N HIS A 283 8.97 -13.93 45.35
CA HIS A 283 8.95 -12.52 44.94
C HIS A 283 7.71 -12.23 44.13
N LYS A 284 6.65 -11.83 44.83
CA LYS A 284 5.34 -11.53 44.24
C LYS A 284 4.91 -10.11 44.55
N TRP A 285 4.30 -9.47 43.59
CA TRP A 285 3.66 -8.15 43.72
C TRP A 285 2.15 -8.32 43.83
N GLU A 286 1.52 -7.44 44.58
CA GLU A 286 0.08 -7.38 44.72
C GLU A 286 -0.54 -6.55 43.57
N ILE A 287 -1.63 -7.05 43.01
CA ILE A 287 -2.41 -6.37 41.99
C ILE A 287 -3.29 -5.33 42.69
N VAL A 288 -3.08 -4.04 42.36
CA VAL A 288 -3.86 -2.93 42.94
C VAL A 288 -4.96 -2.45 42.02
N GLY A 289 -4.83 -2.71 40.69
CA GLY A 289 -5.86 -2.38 39.74
C GLY A 289 -5.73 -3.20 38.45
N ILE A 290 -6.85 -3.24 37.72
CA ILE A 290 -6.96 -3.91 36.45
C ILE A 290 -7.31 -2.86 35.40
N MET A 291 -6.44 -2.70 34.41
CA MET A 291 -6.66 -1.80 33.26
C MET A 291 -7.55 -2.50 32.23
N LYS A 292 -8.39 -1.74 31.55
CA LYS A 292 -9.01 -2.24 30.30
C LYS A 292 -7.93 -2.59 29.31
N ASP A 293 -8.24 -3.55 28.46
CA ASP A 293 -7.34 -3.91 27.39
C ASP A 293 -7.10 -2.72 26.44
N PHE A 294 -5.85 -2.53 26.07
CA PHE A 294 -5.39 -1.53 25.12
C PHE A 294 -4.32 -2.13 24.22
N VAL A 295 -4.07 -1.54 23.08
CA VAL A 295 -3.03 -1.99 22.16
C VAL A 295 -1.68 -1.54 22.69
N PHE A 296 -0.93 -2.49 23.25
CA PHE A 296 0.35 -2.21 23.90
C PHE A 296 1.56 -2.67 23.11
N ASP A 297 1.40 -3.71 22.27
CA ASP A 297 2.54 -4.40 21.67
C ASP A 297 2.42 -4.64 20.17
N ASP A 298 1.29 -5.14 19.71
CA ASP A 298 1.11 -5.54 18.31
C ASP A 298 -0.29 -5.20 17.81
N PHE A 299 -0.33 -4.48 16.67
CA PHE A 299 -1.57 -4.11 15.99
C PHE A 299 -2.15 -5.25 15.15
N TYR A 300 -1.35 -6.28 14.90
CA TYR A 300 -1.70 -7.40 14.02
C TYR A 300 -2.37 -8.56 14.75
N THR A 301 -2.30 -8.60 16.09
CA THR A 301 -2.91 -9.67 16.89
C THR A 301 -4.36 -9.39 17.27
N LEU A 302 -5.18 -10.48 17.33
CA LEU A 302 -6.60 -10.41 17.73
C LEU A 302 -6.74 -10.13 19.23
N GLU A 303 -5.92 -10.78 20.02
CA GLU A 303 -5.98 -10.70 21.46
C GLU A 303 -4.96 -9.66 21.94
N PRO A 304 -5.39 -8.73 22.79
CA PRO A 304 -4.46 -7.82 23.45
C PRO A 304 -3.37 -8.62 24.17
N ALA A 305 -2.14 -8.18 24.08
CA ALA A 305 -1.04 -8.81 24.81
C ALA A 305 -1.30 -8.75 26.32
N SER A 306 -0.95 -9.82 27.03
CA SER A 306 -0.92 -9.80 28.49
C SER A 306 0.09 -8.75 28.94
N ALA A 307 -0.36 -7.75 29.71
CA ALA A 307 0.47 -6.62 30.11
C ALA A 307 0.37 -6.33 31.60
N LEU A 308 1.49 -5.87 32.16
CA LEU A 308 1.55 -5.40 33.56
C LEU A 308 2.45 -4.17 33.69
N PHE A 309 2.12 -3.27 34.62
CA PHE A 309 2.84 -2.05 34.89
C PHE A 309 3.34 -2.04 36.34
N PHE A 310 4.64 -1.73 36.47
CA PHE A 310 5.30 -1.56 37.76
C PHE A 310 5.49 -0.10 38.08
N TYR A 311 5.29 0.27 39.31
CA TYR A 311 5.73 1.58 39.80
C TYR A 311 7.24 1.60 40.07
N ASP A 312 7.98 2.21 39.17
CA ASP A 312 9.42 2.47 39.36
C ASP A 312 9.83 3.66 38.47
N PRO A 313 9.60 4.91 38.91
CA PRO A 313 9.91 6.09 38.13
C PRO A 313 11.41 6.25 37.82
N GLN A 314 12.30 5.65 38.59
CA GLN A 314 13.75 5.72 38.36
C GLN A 314 14.19 4.91 37.12
N ARG A 315 13.38 3.94 36.67
CA ARG A 315 13.61 3.14 35.46
C ARG A 315 12.85 3.64 34.24
N THR A 316 12.39 4.88 34.26
CA THR A 316 11.67 5.47 33.15
C THR A 316 12.59 6.33 32.29
N TYR A 317 12.20 6.57 31.02
CA TYR A 317 13.00 7.34 30.06
C TYR A 317 12.18 8.26 29.19
N ILE A 318 10.85 8.22 29.30
CA ILE A 318 9.91 8.99 28.48
C ILE A 318 8.88 9.63 29.42
N LEU A 319 8.71 10.94 29.30
CA LEU A 319 7.64 11.69 29.93
C LEU A 319 6.48 11.85 28.96
N PHE A 320 5.29 11.41 29.32
CA PHE A 320 4.05 11.65 28.61
C PHE A 320 3.27 12.78 29.26
N VAL A 321 2.84 13.74 28.47
CA VAL A 321 2.12 14.93 28.89
C VAL A 321 0.83 15.06 28.11
N ARG A 322 -0.29 15.07 28.79
CA ARG A 322 -1.59 15.37 28.18
C ARG A 322 -1.86 16.86 28.28
N LEU A 323 -1.91 17.52 27.14
CA LEU A 323 -2.23 18.93 27.05
C LEU A 323 -3.75 19.14 27.11
N LYS A 324 -4.18 20.26 27.68
CA LYS A 324 -5.60 20.64 27.68
C LYS A 324 -6.04 21.02 26.24
N PRO A 325 -7.23 20.62 25.80
CA PRO A 325 -7.67 20.77 24.40
C PRO A 325 -7.89 22.25 23.98
N ASP A 326 -8.17 23.15 24.92
CA ASP A 326 -8.58 24.53 24.64
C ASP A 326 -7.41 25.52 24.60
N ILE A 327 -6.16 25.05 24.62
CA ILE A 327 -4.97 25.88 24.67
C ILE A 327 -4.16 25.70 23.39
N ASP A 328 -3.56 26.78 22.91
CA ASP A 328 -2.66 26.72 21.76
C ASP A 328 -1.50 25.76 22.06
N THR A 329 -1.30 24.81 21.15
CA THR A 329 -0.34 23.72 21.32
C THR A 329 1.11 24.23 21.46
N TYR A 330 1.47 25.26 20.70
CA TYR A 330 2.83 25.85 20.77
C TYR A 330 3.07 26.56 22.10
N GLU A 331 2.08 27.29 22.59
CA GLU A 331 2.14 27.92 23.90
C GLU A 331 2.26 26.87 25.01
N ALA A 332 1.43 25.80 24.94
CA ALA A 332 1.44 24.73 25.91
C ALA A 332 2.81 24.02 25.96
N ILE A 333 3.36 23.67 24.80
CA ILE A 333 4.69 23.04 24.68
C ILE A 333 5.77 23.96 25.24
N GLY A 334 5.74 25.26 24.94
CA GLY A 334 6.71 26.23 25.45
C GLY A 334 6.70 26.32 26.98
N ARG A 335 5.51 26.29 27.61
CA ARG A 335 5.38 26.25 29.07
C ARG A 335 5.90 24.94 29.67
N VAL A 336 5.58 23.80 29.04
CA VAL A 336 6.11 22.49 29.46
C VAL A 336 7.64 22.48 29.39
N GLN A 337 8.22 22.91 28.26
CA GLN A 337 9.69 22.95 28.11
C GLN A 337 10.35 23.89 29.14
N THR A 338 9.70 25.00 29.52
CA THR A 338 10.21 25.91 30.56
C THR A 338 10.31 25.19 31.91
N VAL A 339 9.30 24.44 32.27
CA VAL A 339 9.35 23.62 33.51
C VAL A 339 10.43 22.54 33.41
N LEU A 340 10.51 21.80 32.31
CA LEU A 340 11.52 20.74 32.16
C LEU A 340 12.96 21.29 32.23
N ARG A 341 13.20 22.47 31.63
CA ARG A 341 14.49 23.15 31.69
C ARG A 341 14.85 23.65 33.11
N SER A 342 13.89 23.92 33.98
CA SER A 342 14.18 24.28 35.37
C SER A 342 14.81 23.14 36.17
N PHE A 343 14.49 21.89 35.80
CA PHE A 343 15.11 20.70 36.41
C PHE A 343 16.40 20.30 35.68
N THR A 344 16.47 20.49 34.34
CA THR A 344 17.61 20.05 33.50
C THR A 344 17.95 21.12 32.46
N PRO A 345 18.71 22.19 32.81
CA PRO A 345 18.89 23.38 31.97
C PRO A 345 19.57 23.14 30.61
N TYR A 346 20.42 22.09 30.54
CA TYR A 346 21.26 21.85 29.34
C TYR A 346 20.69 20.79 28.40
N HIS A 347 19.49 20.27 28.67
CA HIS A 347 18.87 19.26 27.83
C HIS A 347 17.87 19.89 26.83
N ALA A 348 17.92 19.43 25.59
CA ALA A 348 16.94 19.80 24.57
C ALA A 348 15.73 18.85 24.67
N PHE A 349 14.56 19.41 24.94
CA PHE A 349 13.32 18.63 25.03
C PHE A 349 12.52 18.79 23.73
N GLU A 350 12.69 17.86 22.81
CA GLU A 350 11.92 17.83 21.58
C GLU A 350 10.60 17.09 21.81
N PRO A 351 9.46 17.75 21.54
CA PRO A 351 8.16 17.10 21.67
C PRO A 351 7.93 16.12 20.54
N THR A 352 7.37 14.95 20.85
CA THR A 352 6.87 14.01 19.86
C THR A 352 5.39 13.78 20.13
N PHE A 353 4.53 14.08 19.16
CA PHE A 353 3.10 13.86 19.29
C PHE A 353 2.78 12.37 19.21
N MET A 354 1.84 11.91 20.02
CA MET A 354 1.40 10.53 20.00
C MET A 354 0.66 10.18 18.70
N THR A 355 -0.02 11.15 18.09
CA THR A 355 -0.64 11.01 16.75
C THR A 355 0.40 10.67 15.71
N ASP A 356 1.52 11.41 15.66
CA ASP A 356 2.59 11.18 14.71
C ASP A 356 3.25 9.82 14.95
N ARG A 357 3.54 9.50 16.20
CA ARG A 357 4.05 8.17 16.60
C ARG A 357 3.12 7.03 16.18
N PHE A 358 1.83 7.25 16.27
CA PHE A 358 0.85 6.27 15.83
C PHE A 358 0.84 6.10 14.31
N ASP A 359 0.95 7.20 13.57
CA ASP A 359 1.02 7.17 12.11
C ASP A 359 2.34 6.56 11.61
N ASP A 360 3.47 6.80 12.31
CA ASP A 360 4.77 6.17 12.02
C ASP A 360 4.72 4.63 12.10
N LEU A 361 3.83 4.07 12.93
CA LEU A 361 3.67 2.61 13.03
C LEU A 361 3.12 1.98 11.72
N PHE A 362 2.52 2.78 10.86
CA PHE A 362 1.97 2.37 9.57
C PHE A 362 2.75 2.94 8.39
N GLU A 363 3.99 3.39 8.61
CA GLU A 363 4.81 4.01 7.55
C GLU A 363 5.08 3.03 6.40
N ASP A 364 5.39 1.77 6.73
CA ASP A 364 5.61 0.71 5.74
C ASP A 364 4.34 0.42 4.93
N GLU A 365 3.18 0.37 5.57
CA GLU A 365 1.88 0.17 4.92
C GLU A 365 1.51 1.35 4.03
N HIS A 366 1.74 2.58 4.49
CA HIS A 366 1.54 3.78 3.68
C HIS A 366 2.49 3.82 2.49
N LEU A 367 3.72 3.35 2.62
CA LEU A 367 4.64 3.20 1.51
C LEU A 367 4.10 2.21 0.46
N VAL A 368 3.62 1.04 0.91
CA VAL A 368 3.01 0.03 0.03
C VAL A 368 1.76 0.58 -0.65
N GLU A 369 0.92 1.32 0.07
CA GLU A 369 -0.27 2.01 -0.47
C GLU A 369 0.12 2.99 -1.59
N LYS A 370 1.06 3.91 -1.32
CA LYS A 370 1.56 4.90 -2.29
C LYS A 370 2.13 4.24 -3.54
N LEU A 371 2.97 3.21 -3.37
CA LEU A 371 3.55 2.47 -4.49
C LEU A 371 2.48 1.74 -5.30
N SER A 372 1.54 1.07 -4.62
CA SER A 372 0.44 0.36 -5.28
C SER A 372 -0.45 1.31 -6.08
N ALA A 373 -0.77 2.49 -5.55
CA ALA A 373 -1.53 3.53 -6.24
C ALA A 373 -0.80 4.04 -7.49
N LEU A 374 0.51 4.28 -7.38
CA LEU A 374 1.34 4.70 -8.51
C LEU A 374 1.37 3.64 -9.62
N PHE A 375 1.61 2.38 -9.26
CA PHE A 375 1.61 1.28 -10.23
C PHE A 375 0.23 1.04 -10.85
N ALA A 376 -0.85 1.19 -10.09
CA ALA A 376 -2.22 1.13 -10.60
C ALA A 376 -2.46 2.23 -11.64
N MET A 377 -2.04 3.46 -11.36
CA MET A 377 -2.14 4.60 -12.29
C MET A 377 -1.34 4.34 -13.57
N LEU A 378 -0.10 3.84 -13.47
CA LEU A 378 0.72 3.48 -14.63
C LEU A 378 0.09 2.34 -15.44
N ALA A 379 -0.47 1.32 -14.78
CA ALA A 379 -1.14 0.21 -15.44
C ALA A 379 -2.38 0.68 -16.22
N ILE A 380 -3.19 1.59 -15.67
CA ILE A 380 -4.32 2.22 -16.36
C ILE A 380 -3.81 2.99 -17.58
N PHE A 381 -2.79 3.83 -17.41
CA PHE A 381 -2.24 4.64 -18.50
C PHE A 381 -1.73 3.77 -19.66
N ILE A 382 -0.96 2.71 -19.35
CA ILE A 382 -0.47 1.76 -20.36
C ILE A 382 -1.63 1.04 -21.03
N SER A 383 -2.67 0.64 -20.28
CA SER A 383 -3.86 -0.02 -20.83
C SER A 383 -4.65 0.91 -21.76
N CYS A 384 -4.79 2.18 -21.41
CA CYS A 384 -5.41 3.20 -22.24
C CYS A 384 -4.63 3.42 -23.54
N LEU A 385 -3.30 3.52 -23.49
CA LEU A 385 -2.45 3.63 -24.68
C LEU A 385 -2.57 2.40 -25.60
N GLY A 386 -2.61 1.20 -25.00
CA GLY A 386 -2.84 -0.05 -25.73
C GLY A 386 -4.20 -0.05 -26.45
N LEU A 387 -5.24 0.38 -25.74
CA LEU A 387 -6.60 0.45 -26.26
C LEU A 387 -6.75 1.53 -27.35
N LEU A 388 -6.13 2.70 -27.16
CA LEU A 388 -6.09 3.76 -28.19
C LEU A 388 -5.45 3.25 -29.47
N GLY A 389 -4.31 2.57 -29.38
CA GLY A 389 -3.64 2.01 -30.55
C GLY A 389 -4.47 0.98 -31.29
N LEU A 390 -5.14 0.09 -30.54
CA LEU A 390 -6.01 -0.93 -31.13
C LEU A 390 -7.30 -0.36 -31.73
N SER A 391 -7.93 0.59 -31.06
CA SER A 391 -9.15 1.25 -31.55
C SER A 391 -8.87 2.05 -32.82
N ALA A 392 -7.72 2.74 -32.88
CA ALA A 392 -7.27 3.43 -34.08
C ALA A 392 -7.10 2.46 -35.26
N PHE A 393 -6.41 1.35 -35.03
CA PHE A 393 -6.21 0.32 -36.07
C PHE A 393 -7.53 -0.34 -36.52
N SER A 394 -8.42 -0.66 -35.55
CA SER A 394 -9.74 -1.23 -35.88
C SER A 394 -10.61 -0.28 -36.67
N ALA A 395 -10.58 1.01 -36.36
CA ALA A 395 -11.27 2.06 -37.08
C ALA A 395 -10.73 2.18 -38.52
N GLU A 396 -9.40 2.15 -38.69
CA GLU A 396 -8.75 2.20 -40.00
C GLU A 396 -9.11 0.99 -40.87
N GLN A 397 -9.14 -0.21 -40.32
CA GLN A 397 -9.56 -1.41 -41.06
C GLN A 397 -11.04 -1.38 -41.50
N ARG A 398 -11.89 -0.71 -40.75
CA ARG A 398 -13.32 -0.61 -41.02
C ARG A 398 -13.74 0.71 -41.70
N THR A 399 -12.78 1.50 -42.18
CA THR A 399 -13.04 2.84 -42.73
C THR A 399 -14.09 2.80 -43.87
N LYS A 400 -14.01 1.82 -44.80
CA LYS A 400 -15.00 1.63 -45.88
C LYS A 400 -16.38 1.25 -45.30
N GLU A 401 -16.45 0.34 -44.33
CA GLU A 401 -17.71 -0.08 -43.66
C GLU A 401 -18.38 1.12 -42.95
N ILE A 402 -17.58 1.90 -42.21
CA ILE A 402 -18.03 3.11 -41.51
C ILE A 402 -18.52 4.15 -42.52
N GLY A 403 -17.80 4.36 -43.62
CA GLY A 403 -18.20 5.28 -44.69
C GLY A 403 -19.54 4.92 -45.32
N VAL A 404 -19.75 3.66 -45.71
CA VAL A 404 -21.01 3.16 -46.26
C VAL A 404 -22.17 3.33 -45.26
N ARG A 405 -21.99 2.94 -44.02
CA ARG A 405 -23.03 3.11 -42.96
C ARG A 405 -23.40 4.57 -42.75
N LYS A 406 -22.42 5.47 -42.78
CA LYS A 406 -22.62 6.91 -42.62
C LYS A 406 -23.44 7.49 -43.80
N VAL A 407 -23.16 7.07 -45.03
CA VAL A 407 -23.95 7.44 -46.21
C VAL A 407 -25.38 6.90 -46.12
N LEU A 408 -25.57 5.73 -45.50
CA LEU A 408 -26.88 5.13 -45.26
C LEU A 408 -27.62 5.72 -44.02
N GLY A 409 -27.08 6.77 -43.38
CA GLY A 409 -27.76 7.50 -42.31
C GLY A 409 -27.48 6.98 -40.88
N ALA A 410 -26.46 6.12 -40.69
CA ALA A 410 -26.09 5.67 -39.34
C ALA A 410 -25.64 6.83 -38.44
N LYS A 411 -26.16 6.86 -37.22
CA LYS A 411 -25.77 7.84 -36.19
C LYS A 411 -24.37 7.54 -35.66
N ILE A 412 -23.70 8.55 -35.10
CA ILE A 412 -22.38 8.42 -34.51
C ILE A 412 -22.39 7.35 -33.39
N ILE A 413 -23.48 7.26 -32.62
CA ILE A 413 -23.64 6.29 -31.52
C ILE A 413 -23.62 4.84 -32.02
N ASP A 414 -24.15 4.56 -33.24
CA ASP A 414 -24.13 3.22 -33.82
C ASP A 414 -22.73 2.78 -34.19
N ILE A 415 -21.88 3.74 -34.63
CA ILE A 415 -20.47 3.51 -34.94
C ILE A 415 -19.66 3.30 -33.66
N LEU A 416 -19.95 4.10 -32.62
CA LEU A 416 -19.34 3.93 -31.28
C LEU A 416 -19.64 2.55 -30.70
N PHE A 417 -20.91 2.12 -30.79
CA PHE A 417 -21.32 0.79 -30.28
C PHE A 417 -20.68 -0.35 -31.08
N LEU A 418 -20.59 -0.20 -32.43
CA LEU A 418 -19.95 -1.21 -33.28
C LEU A 418 -18.47 -1.43 -32.96
N LEU A 419 -17.74 -0.33 -32.71
CA LEU A 419 -16.32 -0.38 -32.36
C LEU A 419 -16.11 -0.77 -30.89
N GLY A 420 -16.97 -0.30 -29.99
CA GLY A 420 -16.86 -0.51 -28.56
C GLY A 420 -17.18 -1.94 -28.12
N LYS A 421 -18.18 -2.60 -28.75
CA LYS A 421 -18.64 -3.95 -28.35
C LYS A 421 -17.51 -4.97 -28.20
N ALA A 422 -16.55 -4.98 -29.11
CA ALA A 422 -15.44 -5.92 -29.07
C ALA A 422 -14.55 -5.71 -27.81
N TYR A 423 -14.34 -4.46 -27.40
CA TYR A 423 -13.51 -4.14 -26.22
C TYR A 423 -14.24 -4.42 -24.92
N MET A 424 -15.57 -4.23 -24.88
CA MET A 424 -16.38 -4.59 -23.72
C MET A 424 -16.29 -6.08 -23.40
N ILE A 425 -16.27 -6.94 -24.42
CA ILE A 425 -16.10 -8.39 -24.23
C ILE A 425 -14.71 -8.69 -23.64
N LEU A 426 -13.64 -8.03 -24.12
CA LEU A 426 -12.29 -8.22 -23.58
C LEU A 426 -12.20 -7.76 -22.12
N LEU A 427 -12.87 -6.66 -21.77
CA LEU A 427 -12.96 -6.19 -20.38
C LEU A 427 -13.70 -7.17 -19.50
N LEU A 428 -14.84 -7.71 -19.93
CA LEU A 428 -15.58 -8.72 -19.19
C LEU A 428 -14.72 -9.96 -18.92
N ILE A 429 -13.98 -10.44 -19.92
CA ILE A 429 -13.03 -11.57 -19.73
C ILE A 429 -11.95 -11.20 -18.72
N SER A 430 -11.42 -9.95 -18.79
CA SER A 430 -10.42 -9.46 -17.83
C SER A 430 -10.95 -9.46 -16.40
N PHE A 431 -12.21 -9.09 -16.19
CA PHE A 431 -12.84 -9.10 -14.87
C PHE A 431 -13.10 -10.52 -14.35
N VAL A 432 -13.54 -11.44 -15.24
CA VAL A 432 -13.74 -12.86 -14.88
C VAL A 432 -12.44 -13.49 -14.37
N ILE A 433 -11.29 -13.10 -14.93
CA ILE A 433 -9.98 -13.57 -14.48
C ILE A 433 -9.49 -12.75 -13.28
N GLY A 434 -9.67 -11.42 -13.33
CA GLY A 434 -9.14 -10.48 -12.33
C GLY A 434 -9.80 -10.60 -10.96
N ILE A 435 -11.13 -10.82 -10.90
CA ILE A 435 -11.86 -10.93 -9.62
C ILE A 435 -11.33 -12.08 -8.75
N PRO A 436 -11.24 -13.33 -9.24
CA PRO A 436 -10.72 -14.43 -8.42
C PRO A 436 -9.27 -14.21 -7.95
N VAL A 437 -8.42 -13.66 -8.83
CA VAL A 437 -7.01 -13.40 -8.50
C VAL A 437 -6.90 -12.28 -7.46
N SER A 438 -7.67 -11.20 -7.63
CA SER A 438 -7.70 -10.10 -6.65
C SER A 438 -8.25 -10.56 -5.30
N LEU A 439 -9.28 -11.39 -5.30
CA LEU A 439 -9.86 -11.95 -4.07
C LEU A 439 -8.86 -12.85 -3.34
N TYR A 440 -8.13 -13.68 -4.09
CA TYR A 440 -7.06 -14.51 -3.52
C TYR A 440 -5.94 -13.67 -2.92
N ALA A 441 -5.44 -12.68 -3.66
CA ALA A 441 -4.39 -11.78 -3.22
C ALA A 441 -4.82 -10.97 -1.98
N ALA A 442 -6.04 -10.42 -1.99
CA ALA A 442 -6.60 -9.67 -0.86
C ALA A 442 -6.75 -10.55 0.39
N ASN A 443 -7.30 -11.76 0.25
CA ASN A 443 -7.42 -12.69 1.38
C ASN A 443 -6.05 -13.12 1.92
N HIS A 444 -5.05 -13.28 1.05
CA HIS A 444 -3.69 -13.63 1.47
C HIS A 444 -3.05 -12.48 2.25
N TYR A 445 -3.17 -11.25 1.77
CA TYR A 445 -2.70 -10.05 2.46
C TYR A 445 -3.39 -9.84 3.81
N LEU A 446 -4.71 -10.02 3.85
CA LEU A 446 -5.51 -9.81 5.06
C LEU A 446 -5.34 -10.91 6.12
N LYS A 447 -4.71 -12.04 5.80
CA LYS A 447 -4.48 -13.12 6.79
C LYS A 447 -3.64 -12.68 7.97
N ASP A 448 -2.66 -11.81 7.73
CA ASP A 448 -1.73 -11.35 8.75
C ASP A 448 -2.36 -10.29 9.67
N TYR A 449 -3.56 -9.80 9.33
CA TYR A 449 -4.31 -8.85 10.15
C TYR A 449 -5.40 -9.55 10.96
N ALA A 450 -5.39 -9.34 12.23
CA ALA A 450 -6.42 -9.80 13.14
C ALA A 450 -7.73 -9.01 12.95
N TYR A 451 -7.62 -7.69 12.86
CA TYR A 451 -8.70 -6.81 12.47
C TYR A 451 -8.63 -6.56 10.98
N ARG A 452 -9.54 -7.19 10.24
CA ARG A 452 -9.57 -7.12 8.78
C ARG A 452 -10.92 -6.62 8.26
N ILE A 453 -10.85 -5.91 7.15
CA ILE A 453 -12.06 -5.53 6.41
C ILE A 453 -12.79 -6.78 5.91
N THR A 454 -14.09 -6.69 5.82
CA THR A 454 -14.90 -7.68 5.08
C THR A 454 -14.86 -7.33 3.60
N LEU A 455 -14.36 -8.26 2.77
CA LEU A 455 -14.30 -8.05 1.34
C LEU A 455 -15.70 -8.14 0.74
N GLY A 456 -16.35 -7.00 0.56
CA GLY A 456 -17.62 -6.88 -0.12
C GLY A 456 -17.50 -6.89 -1.65
N TRP A 457 -18.57 -7.28 -2.34
CA TRP A 457 -18.62 -7.21 -3.81
C TRP A 457 -18.61 -5.76 -4.36
N ASP A 458 -18.94 -4.79 -3.53
CA ASP A 458 -18.92 -3.36 -3.83
C ASP A 458 -17.57 -2.86 -4.28
N ILE A 459 -16.47 -3.35 -3.67
CA ILE A 459 -15.09 -3.00 -4.04
C ILE A 459 -14.82 -3.43 -5.49
N PHE A 460 -15.07 -4.71 -5.80
CA PHE A 460 -14.82 -5.25 -7.13
C PHE A 460 -15.72 -4.64 -8.20
N ALA A 461 -16.99 -4.41 -7.87
CA ALA A 461 -17.94 -3.75 -8.76
C ALA A 461 -17.57 -2.29 -9.02
N GLY A 462 -17.14 -1.56 -7.99
CA GLY A 462 -16.68 -0.18 -8.12
C GLY A 462 -15.45 -0.04 -9.01
N VAL A 463 -14.45 -0.92 -8.81
CA VAL A 463 -13.25 -0.94 -9.65
C VAL A 463 -13.57 -1.34 -11.09
N ALA A 464 -14.45 -2.34 -11.29
CA ALA A 464 -14.88 -2.75 -12.63
C ALA A 464 -15.62 -1.61 -13.36
N LEU A 465 -16.47 -0.88 -12.65
CA LEU A 465 -17.17 0.29 -13.19
C LEU A 465 -16.18 1.40 -13.56
N LEU A 466 -15.21 1.70 -12.70
CA LEU A 466 -14.18 2.71 -12.95
C LEU A 466 -13.37 2.39 -14.22
N ILE A 467 -12.86 1.16 -14.33
CA ILE A 467 -12.08 0.72 -15.49
C ILE A 467 -12.95 0.75 -16.76
N THR A 468 -14.20 0.31 -16.67
CA THR A 468 -15.14 0.34 -17.79
C THR A 468 -15.37 1.77 -18.27
N LEU A 469 -15.58 2.72 -17.36
CA LEU A 469 -15.75 4.13 -17.68
C LEU A 469 -14.52 4.69 -18.40
N ILE A 470 -13.32 4.45 -17.88
CA ILE A 470 -12.06 4.90 -18.48
C ILE A 470 -11.88 4.30 -19.88
N ALA A 471 -12.14 3.00 -20.04
CA ALA A 471 -12.04 2.32 -21.32
C ALA A 471 -13.05 2.86 -22.34
N LEU A 472 -14.30 3.09 -21.93
CA LEU A 472 -15.34 3.68 -22.78
C LEU A 472 -14.95 5.10 -23.24
N LEU A 473 -14.46 5.94 -22.32
CA LEU A 473 -13.97 7.29 -22.67
C LEU A 473 -12.84 7.21 -23.69
N THR A 474 -11.88 6.30 -23.48
CA THR A 474 -10.73 6.10 -24.37
C THR A 474 -11.16 5.66 -25.77
N VAL A 475 -12.05 4.67 -25.86
CA VAL A 475 -12.57 4.17 -27.15
C VAL A 475 -13.46 5.20 -27.82
N SER A 476 -14.31 5.90 -27.06
CA SER A 476 -15.21 6.93 -27.60
C SER A 476 -14.44 8.09 -28.22
N PHE A 477 -13.35 8.54 -27.56
CA PHE A 477 -12.49 9.59 -28.11
C PHE A 477 -11.95 9.21 -29.50
N GLN A 478 -11.41 8.01 -29.65
CA GLN A 478 -10.84 7.55 -30.92
C GLN A 478 -11.91 7.25 -31.98
N SER A 479 -13.03 6.66 -31.56
CA SER A 479 -14.14 6.35 -32.46
C SER A 479 -14.84 7.61 -32.99
N LEU A 480 -14.95 8.64 -32.11
CA LEU A 480 -15.47 9.95 -32.53
C LEU A 480 -14.57 10.59 -33.60
N ARG A 481 -13.25 10.54 -33.41
CA ARG A 481 -12.28 11.02 -34.39
C ARG A 481 -12.41 10.29 -35.72
N ALA A 482 -12.61 8.97 -35.69
CA ALA A 482 -12.83 8.19 -36.91
C ALA A 482 -14.19 8.49 -37.58
N ALA A 483 -15.24 8.69 -36.78
CA ALA A 483 -16.59 9.02 -37.29
C ALA A 483 -16.69 10.43 -37.88
N LEU A 484 -15.87 11.38 -37.42
CA LEU A 484 -15.84 12.76 -37.96
C LEU A 484 -15.07 12.87 -39.27
N ASN A 485 -14.29 11.87 -39.67
CA ASN A 485 -13.61 11.87 -40.97
C ASN A 485 -14.60 11.96 -42.15
N ASN A 486 -14.21 12.68 -43.20
CA ASN A 486 -15.05 12.92 -44.38
C ASN A 486 -15.30 11.59 -45.12
N PRO A 487 -16.58 11.15 -45.29
CA PRO A 487 -16.92 9.88 -45.90
C PRO A 487 -16.49 9.79 -47.40
N VAL A 488 -16.45 10.92 -48.09
CA VAL A 488 -16.03 10.98 -49.50
C VAL A 488 -14.56 10.61 -49.69
N LYS A 489 -13.67 11.05 -48.74
CA LYS A 489 -12.25 10.64 -48.76
C LYS A 489 -12.08 9.16 -48.43
N SER A 490 -12.96 8.61 -47.58
CA SER A 490 -12.90 7.21 -47.14
C SER A 490 -13.29 6.19 -48.20
N ILE A 491 -14.06 6.62 -49.22
CA ILE A 491 -14.53 5.78 -50.35
C ILE A 491 -13.60 5.91 -51.56
N LYS A 492 -12.93 7.07 -51.74
CA LYS A 492 -12.04 7.39 -52.86
C LYS A 492 -10.60 6.90 -52.76
N THR A 493 -10.18 6.32 -51.63
CA THR A 493 -8.83 5.75 -51.50
C THR A 493 -8.79 4.38 -52.19
N GLU A 494 -8.41 4.39 -53.46
CA GLU A 494 -7.80 3.27 -54.17
C GLU A 494 -6.30 3.17 -53.81
#